data_1644a4b92a5b4f63fa26562207df3722
#
_entry.id   1644a4b92a5b4f63fa26562207df3722
#
_cell.length_a   1.000
_cell.length_b   1.000
_cell.length_c   1.000
_cell.angle_alpha   90.00
_cell.angle_beta   90.00
_cell.angle_gamma   90.00
#
_symmetry.space_group_name_H-M   'P 1'
#
loop_
_entity.id
_entity.type
_entity.pdbx_description
1 polymer ?
#
loop_
_entity_poly.entity_id
_entity_poly.type
_entity_poly.pdbx_seq_one_letter_code
_entity_poly.pdbx_strand_id
1 'polypeptide(L)'
;AAKAHAAGLRVHMDGARFGNALVATGASAAEMSWQAGVDVLTFGLTKTGAMGCEIILLFGEAREKKRELEARAKRSGHMPPKMRYLAAQGEAMLAGGLWLELAGHANAMAGRMADGLQGQGVELAFEPQGNEVFAMLSAVQAKALRTAGAVFYPWMGGSQRLVCSWATTPEEVDAFLGVLKG
;
A
#
# COMPACT_ATOMS: atom_id res chain seq x y z
N ALA A 1 -9.21 13.45 11.69
CA ALA A 1 -10.64 13.13 11.88
C ALA A 1 -11.37 14.24 12.66
N ALA A 2 -10.86 14.72 13.81
CA ALA A 2 -11.57 15.66 14.71
C ALA A 2 -12.14 16.91 13.99
N LYS A 3 -11.37 17.55 13.09
CA LYS A 3 -11.86 18.72 12.32
C LYS A 3 -13.00 18.35 11.38
N ALA A 4 -12.95 17.15 10.76
CA ALA A 4 -14.02 16.66 9.89
C ALA A 4 -15.31 16.41 10.69
N HIS A 5 -15.20 15.73 11.84
CA HIS A 5 -16.33 15.45 12.72
C HIS A 5 -16.96 16.74 13.27
N ALA A 6 -16.14 17.75 13.66
CA ALA A 6 -16.64 19.04 14.09
C ALA A 6 -17.44 19.78 12.98
N ALA A 7 -17.16 19.48 11.73
CA ALA A 7 -17.90 19.98 10.56
C ALA A 7 -19.09 19.06 10.14
N GLY A 8 -19.43 18.04 10.94
CA GLY A 8 -20.48 17.08 10.63
C GLY A 8 -20.13 16.06 9.52
N LEU A 9 -18.85 15.97 9.14
CA LEU A 9 -18.37 15.07 8.09
C LEU A 9 -17.90 13.73 8.68
N ARG A 10 -18.03 12.67 7.90
CA ARG A 10 -17.47 11.36 8.22
C ARG A 10 -16.10 11.19 7.56
N VAL A 11 -15.27 10.33 8.16
CA VAL A 11 -13.91 10.07 7.69
C VAL A 11 -13.83 8.66 7.11
N HIS A 12 -13.50 8.58 5.83
CA HIS A 12 -13.12 7.34 5.16
C HIS A 12 -11.61 7.27 4.99
N MET A 13 -11.02 6.15 5.34
CA MET A 13 -9.62 5.85 5.09
C MET A 13 -9.50 4.83 3.96
N ASP A 14 -8.78 5.17 2.89
CA ASP A 14 -8.27 4.19 1.93
C ASP A 14 -7.08 3.47 2.56
N GLY A 15 -7.29 2.22 2.94
CA GLY A 15 -6.29 1.36 3.56
C GLY A 15 -5.66 0.36 2.58
N ALA A 16 -5.55 0.69 1.30
CA ALA A 16 -4.92 -0.18 0.30
C ALA A 16 -3.47 -0.58 0.66
N ARG A 17 -2.80 0.21 1.50
CA ARG A 17 -1.48 -0.08 2.07
C ARG A 17 -1.45 0.04 3.59
N PHE A 18 -2.54 -0.30 4.23
CA PHE A 18 -2.68 -0.19 5.68
C PHE A 18 -1.61 -0.99 6.43
N GLY A 19 -1.31 -2.22 5.99
CA GLY A 19 -0.25 -3.05 6.56
C GLY A 19 1.13 -2.39 6.48
N ASN A 20 1.48 -1.80 5.33
CA ASN A 20 2.75 -1.10 5.14
C ASN A 20 2.87 0.10 6.10
N ALA A 21 1.80 0.85 6.28
CA ALA A 21 1.76 1.99 7.19
C ALA A 21 1.89 1.57 8.67
N LEU A 22 1.22 0.49 9.09
CA LEU A 22 1.34 -0.05 10.45
C LEU A 22 2.78 -0.46 10.75
N VAL A 23 3.40 -1.22 9.85
CA VAL A 23 4.80 -1.65 10.03
C VAL A 23 5.75 -0.45 10.07
N ALA A 24 5.54 0.54 9.21
CA ALA A 24 6.40 1.71 9.17
C ALA A 24 6.30 2.60 10.41
N THR A 25 5.11 2.69 11.02
CA THR A 25 4.86 3.58 12.17
C THR A 25 4.97 2.87 13.52
N GLY A 26 4.86 1.54 13.54
CA GLY A 26 4.74 0.76 14.78
C GLY A 26 3.39 0.94 15.49
N ALA A 27 2.45 1.66 14.89
CA ALA A 27 1.13 1.85 15.48
C ALA A 27 0.29 0.57 15.40
N SER A 28 -0.60 0.38 16.36
CA SER A 28 -1.61 -0.67 16.28
C SER A 28 -2.68 -0.34 15.24
N ALA A 29 -3.36 -1.36 14.74
CA ALA A 29 -4.46 -1.19 13.82
C ALA A 29 -5.60 -0.31 14.39
N ALA A 30 -5.81 -0.38 15.70
CA ALA A 30 -6.81 0.43 16.41
C ALA A 30 -6.40 1.92 16.43
N GLU A 31 -5.16 2.22 16.80
CA GLU A 31 -4.63 3.60 16.84
C GLU A 31 -4.66 4.27 15.47
N MET A 32 -4.32 3.52 14.43
CA MET A 32 -4.31 4.06 13.06
C MET A 32 -5.70 4.11 12.40
N SER A 33 -6.73 3.54 13.01
CA SER A 33 -8.08 3.51 12.43
C SER A 33 -9.12 4.18 13.35
N TRP A 34 -9.93 3.40 14.04
CA TRP A 34 -11.09 3.91 14.76
C TRP A 34 -10.71 4.82 15.94
N GLN A 35 -9.58 4.61 16.62
CA GLN A 35 -9.12 5.51 17.68
C GLN A 35 -8.66 6.87 17.14
N ALA A 36 -8.15 6.90 15.90
CA ALA A 36 -7.86 8.15 15.18
C ALA A 36 -9.13 8.85 14.66
N GLY A 37 -10.32 8.25 14.83
CA GLY A 37 -11.59 8.79 14.40
C GLY A 37 -11.96 8.42 12.95
N VAL A 38 -11.45 7.33 12.43
CA VAL A 38 -11.90 6.78 11.14
C VAL A 38 -13.27 6.13 11.31
N ASP A 39 -14.24 6.52 10.50
CA ASP A 39 -15.59 5.95 10.50
C ASP A 39 -15.68 4.71 9.58
N VAL A 40 -14.97 4.75 8.45
CA VAL A 40 -14.95 3.65 7.46
C VAL A 40 -13.51 3.43 7.00
N LEU A 41 -13.06 2.18 7.03
CA LEU A 41 -11.76 1.78 6.48
C LEU A 41 -11.98 0.77 5.36
N THR A 42 -11.47 1.07 4.17
CA THR A 42 -11.28 0.06 3.12
C THR A 42 -9.92 -0.59 3.33
N PHE A 43 -9.93 -1.78 3.92
CA PHE A 43 -8.71 -2.51 4.26
C PHE A 43 -8.32 -3.44 3.12
N GLY A 44 -7.24 -3.10 2.41
CA GLY A 44 -6.76 -3.83 1.26
C GLY A 44 -5.72 -4.89 1.62
N LEU A 45 -5.92 -6.11 1.14
CA LEU A 45 -4.97 -7.22 1.24
C LEU A 45 -4.35 -7.59 -0.11
N THR A 46 -4.90 -7.10 -1.21
CA THR A 46 -4.42 -7.40 -2.57
C THR A 46 -2.96 -6.96 -2.77
N LYS A 47 -2.61 -5.77 -2.29
CA LYS A 47 -1.22 -5.26 -2.41
C LYS A 47 -0.23 -5.91 -1.46
N THR A 48 -0.73 -6.69 -0.50
CA THR A 48 0.07 -7.40 0.50
C THR A 48 0.20 -8.90 0.21
N GLY A 49 -0.35 -9.40 -0.90
CA GLY A 49 -0.15 -10.78 -1.34
C GLY A 49 -1.42 -11.59 -1.60
N ALA A 50 -2.61 -11.11 -1.23
CA ALA A 50 -3.85 -11.76 -1.62
C ALA A 50 -4.09 -11.57 -3.13
N MET A 51 -4.73 -12.54 -3.78
CA MET A 51 -5.09 -12.44 -5.19
C MET A 51 -6.15 -11.35 -5.45
N GLY A 52 -7.04 -11.13 -4.48
CA GLY A 52 -8.06 -10.09 -4.56
C GLY A 52 -8.96 -10.16 -3.33
N CYS A 53 -8.60 -9.41 -2.29
CA CYS A 53 -9.38 -9.33 -1.06
C CYS A 53 -9.32 -7.92 -0.51
N GLU A 54 -10.48 -7.27 -0.52
CA GLU A 54 -10.68 -5.95 0.07
C GLU A 54 -11.80 -6.05 1.11
N ILE A 55 -11.56 -5.56 2.31
CA ILE A 55 -12.47 -5.67 3.45
C ILE A 55 -12.92 -4.26 3.83
N ILE A 56 -14.23 -4.04 3.96
CA ILE A 56 -14.77 -2.78 4.43
C ILE A 56 -15.10 -2.90 5.92
N LEU A 57 -14.45 -2.10 6.73
CA LEU A 57 -14.66 -2.02 8.17
C LEU A 57 -15.46 -0.75 8.51
N LEU A 58 -16.52 -0.92 9.29
CA LEU A 58 -17.39 0.16 9.74
C LEU A 58 -17.24 0.34 11.25
N PHE A 59 -16.93 1.55 11.69
CA PHE A 59 -16.74 1.87 13.10
C PHE A 59 -17.83 2.80 13.63
N GLY A 60 -18.06 2.75 14.94
CA GLY A 60 -19.03 3.61 15.61
C GLY A 60 -20.42 3.59 14.95
N GLU A 61 -20.98 4.75 14.70
CA GLU A 61 -22.28 4.95 14.04
C GLU A 61 -22.32 4.49 12.58
N ALA A 62 -21.16 4.42 11.91
CA ALA A 62 -21.12 3.94 10.52
C ALA A 62 -21.62 2.50 10.39
N ARG A 63 -21.63 1.70 11.46
CA ARG A 63 -22.19 0.33 11.49
C ARG A 63 -23.66 0.28 11.08
N GLU A 64 -24.43 1.32 11.37
CA GLU A 64 -25.85 1.43 10.99
C GLU A 64 -26.06 1.44 9.48
N LYS A 65 -25.02 1.83 8.73
CA LYS A 65 -25.02 1.87 7.26
C LYS A 65 -24.71 0.53 6.60
N LYS A 66 -24.47 -0.53 7.37
CA LYS A 66 -24.06 -1.85 6.83
C LYS A 66 -25.02 -2.35 5.72
N ARG A 67 -26.33 -2.38 6.00
CA ARG A 67 -27.32 -2.87 5.02
C ARG A 67 -27.38 -2.03 3.75
N GLU A 68 -27.26 -0.71 3.89
CA GLU A 68 -27.23 0.21 2.73
C GLU A 68 -25.98 -0.05 1.90
N LEU A 69 -24.81 -0.20 2.54
CA LEU A 69 -23.53 -0.48 1.87
C LEU A 69 -23.56 -1.82 1.14
N GLU A 70 -24.08 -2.89 1.78
CA GLU A 70 -24.23 -4.20 1.16
C GLU A 70 -25.14 -4.15 -0.08
N ALA A 71 -26.26 -3.42 0.01
CA ALA A 71 -27.16 -3.23 -1.12
C ALA A 71 -26.50 -2.46 -2.28
N ARG A 72 -25.71 -1.43 -1.99
CA ARG A 72 -24.94 -0.67 -2.97
C ARG A 72 -23.85 -1.53 -3.61
N ALA A 73 -23.08 -2.25 -2.79
CA ALA A 73 -22.02 -3.15 -3.27
C ALA A 73 -22.59 -4.24 -4.20
N LYS A 74 -23.71 -4.86 -3.83
CA LYS A 74 -24.39 -5.85 -4.66
C LYS A 74 -24.85 -5.26 -6.00
N ARG A 75 -25.49 -4.10 -5.98
CA ARG A 75 -25.95 -3.41 -7.20
C ARG A 75 -24.81 -3.01 -8.12
N SER A 76 -23.64 -2.67 -7.56
CA SER A 76 -22.45 -2.27 -8.30
C SER A 76 -21.56 -3.44 -8.73
N GLY A 77 -22.00 -4.70 -8.50
CA GLY A 77 -21.23 -5.89 -8.88
C GLY A 77 -20.07 -6.25 -7.95
N HIS A 78 -19.94 -5.58 -6.80
CA HIS A 78 -18.86 -5.83 -5.82
C HIS A 78 -19.18 -6.96 -4.82
N MET A 79 -20.29 -7.69 -5.02
CA MET A 79 -20.62 -8.89 -4.27
C MET A 79 -20.83 -10.07 -5.24
N PRO A 80 -19.77 -10.56 -5.88
CA PRO A 80 -19.86 -11.69 -6.80
C PRO A 80 -20.26 -12.97 -6.06
N PRO A 81 -20.80 -14.00 -6.75
CA PRO A 81 -21.04 -15.29 -6.13
C PRO A 81 -19.74 -15.90 -5.61
N LYS A 82 -19.85 -16.76 -4.59
CA LYS A 82 -18.71 -17.46 -3.99
C LYS A 82 -17.71 -16.54 -3.24
N MET A 83 -18.20 -15.49 -2.60
CA MET A 83 -17.40 -14.57 -1.76
C MET A 83 -16.57 -15.30 -0.70
N ARG A 84 -16.92 -16.55 -0.34
CA ARG A 84 -16.14 -17.37 0.59
C ARG A 84 -14.68 -17.56 0.17
N TYR A 85 -14.38 -17.55 -1.13
CA TYR A 85 -12.99 -17.67 -1.61
C TYR A 85 -12.18 -16.39 -1.36
N LEU A 86 -12.82 -15.24 -1.40
CA LEU A 86 -12.20 -13.96 -1.00
C LEU A 86 -12.04 -13.90 0.52
N ALA A 87 -13.07 -14.32 1.27
CA ALA A 87 -13.02 -14.36 2.73
C ALA A 87 -11.93 -15.31 3.24
N ALA A 88 -11.76 -16.48 2.61
CA ALA A 88 -10.69 -17.43 2.96
C ALA A 88 -9.29 -16.84 2.76
N GLN A 89 -9.08 -16.02 1.71
CA GLN A 89 -7.83 -15.30 1.54
C GLN A 89 -7.61 -14.29 2.67
N GLY A 90 -8.66 -13.51 3.03
CA GLY A 90 -8.60 -12.58 4.16
C GLY A 90 -8.25 -13.29 5.46
N GLU A 91 -8.91 -14.42 5.75
CA GLU A 91 -8.64 -15.23 6.93
C GLU A 91 -7.19 -15.72 6.97
N ALA A 92 -6.70 -16.29 5.87
CA ALA A 92 -5.33 -16.80 5.76
C ALA A 92 -4.29 -15.68 5.93
N MET A 93 -4.51 -14.50 5.35
CA MET A 93 -3.62 -13.36 5.47
C MET A 93 -3.58 -12.79 6.89
N LEU A 94 -4.72 -12.77 7.58
CA LEU A 94 -4.82 -12.25 8.95
C LEU A 94 -4.30 -13.25 9.98
N ALA A 95 -4.41 -14.55 9.73
CA ALA A 95 -3.92 -15.60 10.60
C ALA A 95 -2.38 -15.47 10.79
N GLY A 96 -1.93 -15.48 12.04
CA GLY A 96 -0.50 -15.40 12.36
C GLY A 96 0.21 -14.13 11.96
N GLY A 97 -0.49 -13.11 11.46
CA GLY A 97 0.11 -11.83 11.09
C GLY A 97 0.82 -11.81 9.73
N LEU A 98 0.60 -12.78 8.86
CA LEU A 98 1.26 -12.89 7.55
C LEU A 98 1.20 -11.58 6.74
N TRP A 99 0.08 -10.89 6.75
CA TRP A 99 -0.08 -9.60 6.05
C TRP A 99 0.89 -8.51 6.51
N LEU A 100 1.27 -8.51 7.81
CA LEU A 100 2.26 -7.58 8.36
C LEU A 100 3.69 -8.01 8.01
N GLU A 101 3.96 -9.31 8.02
CA GLU A 101 5.25 -9.86 7.58
C GLU A 101 5.54 -9.48 6.11
N LEU A 102 4.59 -9.74 5.23
CA LEU A 102 4.71 -9.42 3.80
C LEU A 102 4.78 -7.91 3.53
N ALA A 103 4.05 -7.09 4.29
CA ALA A 103 4.15 -5.63 4.23
C ALA A 103 5.52 -5.15 4.72
N GLY A 104 6.06 -5.75 5.78
CA GLY A 104 7.39 -5.47 6.31
C GLY A 104 8.49 -5.79 5.30
N HIS A 105 8.38 -6.93 4.65
CA HIS A 105 9.29 -7.29 3.56
C HIS A 105 9.27 -6.26 2.43
N ALA A 106 8.10 -5.87 1.95
CA ALA A 106 7.95 -4.85 0.91
C ALA A 106 8.59 -3.50 1.31
N ASN A 107 8.38 -3.07 2.57
CA ASN A 107 9.00 -1.86 3.10
C ASN A 107 10.54 -1.98 3.18
N ALA A 108 11.06 -3.14 3.59
CA ALA A 108 12.49 -3.37 3.65
C ALA A 108 13.15 -3.33 2.25
N MET A 109 12.49 -3.90 1.24
CA MET A 109 12.96 -3.82 -0.14
C MET A 109 12.94 -2.38 -0.68
N ALA A 110 11.93 -1.59 -0.32
CA ALA A 110 11.89 -0.17 -0.67
C ALA A 110 13.01 0.63 0.04
N GLY A 111 13.29 0.34 1.30
CA GLY A 111 14.44 0.92 2.01
C GLY A 111 15.76 0.59 1.31
N ARG A 112 15.99 -0.70 0.99
CA ARG A 112 17.19 -1.12 0.23
C ARG A 112 17.31 -0.40 -1.12
N MET A 113 16.20 -0.24 -1.83
CA MET A 113 16.16 0.50 -3.09
C MET A 113 16.53 1.96 -2.90
N ALA A 114 15.97 2.62 -1.89
CA ALA A 114 16.21 4.02 -1.57
C ALA A 114 17.68 4.25 -1.19
N ASP A 115 18.23 3.45 -0.29
CA ASP A 115 19.64 3.52 0.14
C ASP A 115 20.58 3.35 -1.06
N GLY A 116 20.29 2.38 -1.92
CA GLY A 116 21.08 2.12 -3.11
C GLY A 116 21.04 3.26 -4.14
N LEU A 117 19.87 3.89 -4.33
CA LEU A 117 19.70 5.06 -5.19
C LEU A 117 20.47 6.27 -4.64
N GLN A 118 20.32 6.57 -3.36
CA GLN A 118 21.03 7.68 -2.69
C GLN A 118 22.55 7.45 -2.70
N GLY A 119 23.00 6.20 -2.48
CA GLY A 119 24.41 5.82 -2.59
C GLY A 119 25.02 6.01 -3.99
N GLN A 120 24.18 6.15 -5.02
CA GLN A 120 24.57 6.45 -6.39
C GLN A 120 24.30 7.92 -6.79
N GLY A 121 23.96 8.77 -5.81
CA GLY A 121 23.74 10.20 -6.03
C GLY A 121 22.35 10.52 -6.63
N VAL A 122 21.41 9.58 -6.64
CA VAL A 122 20.03 9.84 -7.06
C VAL A 122 19.27 10.46 -5.89
N GLU A 123 18.72 11.64 -6.11
CA GLU A 123 17.87 12.34 -5.13
C GLU A 123 16.51 11.66 -5.03
N LEU A 124 15.96 11.61 -3.82
CA LEU A 124 14.59 11.17 -3.56
C LEU A 124 13.70 12.40 -3.31
N ALA A 125 12.54 12.43 -3.96
CA ALA A 125 11.57 13.51 -3.77
C ALA A 125 10.96 13.52 -2.37
N PHE A 126 10.92 12.35 -1.70
CA PHE A 126 10.40 12.16 -0.34
C PHE A 126 11.19 11.06 0.35
N GLU A 127 11.34 11.15 1.67
CA GLU A 127 11.85 10.05 2.49
C GLU A 127 10.89 8.85 2.42
N PRO A 128 11.38 7.64 2.15
CA PRO A 128 10.53 6.44 2.08
C PRO A 128 9.93 6.12 3.45
N GLN A 129 8.61 6.01 3.51
CA GLN A 129 7.89 5.65 4.73
C GLN A 129 7.15 4.31 4.62
N GLY A 130 7.24 3.65 3.48
CA GLY A 130 6.54 2.41 3.18
C GLY A 130 7.21 1.71 2.00
N ASN A 131 6.40 1.09 1.14
CA ASN A 131 6.89 0.31 0.01
C ASN A 131 7.03 1.09 -1.31
N GLU A 132 6.98 2.40 -1.27
CA GLU A 132 7.09 3.28 -2.44
C GLU A 132 8.30 4.21 -2.32
N VAL A 133 9.06 4.34 -3.42
CA VAL A 133 10.22 5.22 -3.53
C VAL A 133 9.99 6.18 -4.69
N PHE A 134 10.18 7.46 -4.44
CA PHE A 134 9.99 8.54 -5.43
C PHE A 134 11.35 9.10 -5.82
N ALA A 135 11.94 8.57 -6.90
CA ALA A 135 13.31 8.85 -7.31
C ALA A 135 13.37 9.92 -8.41
N MET A 136 14.30 10.87 -8.29
CA MET A 136 14.58 11.90 -9.29
C MET A 136 15.54 11.35 -10.36
N LEU A 137 15.05 10.42 -11.18
CA LEU A 137 15.82 9.81 -12.25
C LEU A 137 15.94 10.76 -13.46
N SER A 138 17.15 10.91 -13.99
CA SER A 138 17.33 11.57 -15.27
C SER A 138 16.67 10.79 -16.42
N ALA A 139 16.42 11.45 -17.55
CA ALA A 139 15.84 10.80 -18.72
C ALA A 139 16.69 9.62 -19.23
N VAL A 140 18.02 9.74 -19.12
CA VAL A 140 18.97 8.68 -19.51
C VAL A 140 18.82 7.48 -18.56
N GLN A 141 18.83 7.69 -17.25
CA GLN A 141 18.67 6.65 -16.25
C GLN A 141 17.31 5.94 -16.39
N ALA A 142 16.22 6.71 -16.50
CA ALA A 142 14.89 6.16 -16.68
C ALA A 142 14.76 5.33 -17.97
N LYS A 143 15.40 5.75 -19.06
CA LYS A 143 15.45 4.99 -20.32
C LYS A 143 16.24 3.70 -20.14
N ALA A 144 17.43 3.74 -19.54
CA ALA A 144 18.27 2.57 -19.32
C ALA A 144 17.53 1.51 -18.48
N LEU A 145 16.92 1.93 -17.37
CA LEU A 145 16.13 1.04 -16.52
C LEU A 145 14.94 0.39 -17.25
N ARG A 146 14.18 1.17 -18.05
CA ARG A 146 13.08 0.61 -18.84
C ARG A 146 13.58 -0.35 -19.92
N THR A 147 14.71 -0.06 -20.54
CA THR A 147 15.34 -0.96 -21.52
C THR A 147 15.78 -2.28 -20.86
N ALA A 148 16.20 -2.23 -19.59
CA ALA A 148 16.53 -3.41 -18.80
C ALA A 148 15.29 -4.16 -18.24
N GLY A 149 14.07 -3.69 -18.55
CA GLY A 149 12.82 -4.35 -18.17
C GLY A 149 12.15 -3.79 -16.93
N ALA A 150 12.68 -2.74 -16.30
CA ALA A 150 12.03 -2.13 -15.12
C ALA A 150 10.74 -1.39 -15.52
N VAL A 151 9.68 -1.60 -14.74
CA VAL A 151 8.37 -0.97 -14.95
C VAL A 151 8.09 -0.01 -13.80
N PHE A 152 7.94 1.25 -14.12
CA PHE A 152 7.61 2.31 -13.16
C PHE A 152 6.94 3.49 -13.85
N TYR A 153 6.32 4.37 -13.05
CA TYR A 153 5.49 5.45 -13.57
C TYR A 153 6.05 6.82 -13.22
N PRO A 154 5.90 7.82 -14.12
CA PRO A 154 6.18 9.20 -13.79
C PRO A 154 5.24 9.68 -12.67
N TRP A 155 5.74 10.52 -11.78
CA TRP A 155 5.02 11.09 -10.66
C TRP A 155 5.20 12.61 -10.62
N MET A 156 4.48 13.25 -9.71
CA MET A 156 4.52 14.71 -9.53
C MET A 156 5.96 15.21 -9.28
N GLY A 157 6.24 16.45 -9.67
CA GLY A 157 7.53 17.07 -9.47
C GLY A 157 8.68 16.50 -10.31
N GLY A 158 8.37 15.69 -11.35
CA GLY A 158 9.39 15.07 -12.20
C GLY A 158 9.99 13.78 -11.66
N SER A 159 9.55 13.32 -10.48
CA SER A 159 10.01 12.07 -9.91
C SER A 159 9.43 10.85 -10.64
N GLN A 160 10.05 9.69 -10.46
CA GLN A 160 9.55 8.39 -10.89
C GLN A 160 9.12 7.60 -9.65
N ARG A 161 7.91 7.03 -9.69
CA ARG A 161 7.37 6.20 -8.62
C ARG A 161 7.79 4.76 -8.83
N LEU A 162 8.63 4.26 -7.94
CA LEU A 162 9.03 2.87 -7.83
C LEU A 162 8.23 2.22 -6.71
N VAL A 163 7.84 0.96 -6.89
CA VAL A 163 7.04 0.24 -5.90
C VAL A 163 7.65 -1.13 -5.67
N CYS A 164 8.01 -1.43 -4.43
CA CYS A 164 8.38 -2.77 -4.02
C CYS A 164 7.13 -3.51 -3.51
N SER A 165 7.07 -4.80 -3.78
CA SER A 165 5.97 -5.66 -3.37
C SER A 165 6.43 -6.71 -2.36
N TRP A 166 5.47 -7.45 -1.85
CA TRP A 166 5.71 -8.62 -1.02
C TRP A 166 6.56 -9.70 -1.70
N ALA A 167 6.64 -9.71 -3.03
CA ALA A 167 7.40 -10.66 -3.83
C ALA A 167 8.74 -10.10 -4.35
N THR A 168 9.02 -8.80 -4.15
CA THR A 168 10.28 -8.20 -4.59
C THR A 168 11.45 -8.82 -3.86
N THR A 169 12.45 -9.30 -4.59
CA THR A 169 13.64 -9.92 -3.97
C THR A 169 14.81 -8.93 -3.86
N PRO A 170 15.77 -9.18 -2.95
CA PRO A 170 17.01 -8.39 -2.88
C PRO A 170 17.77 -8.37 -4.21
N GLU A 171 17.78 -9.49 -4.94
CA GLU A 171 18.47 -9.64 -6.22
C GLU A 171 17.83 -8.77 -7.31
N GLU A 172 16.51 -8.64 -7.31
CA GLU A 172 15.79 -7.74 -8.23
C GLU A 172 16.13 -6.27 -7.94
N VAL A 173 16.20 -5.89 -6.66
CA VAL A 173 16.63 -4.55 -6.24
C VAL A 173 18.07 -4.29 -6.67
N ASP A 174 18.97 -5.25 -6.43
CA ASP A 174 20.39 -5.12 -6.79
C ASP A 174 20.58 -5.06 -8.32
N ALA A 175 19.82 -5.83 -9.08
CA ALA A 175 19.81 -5.78 -10.54
C ALA A 175 19.34 -4.41 -11.06
N PHE A 176 18.26 -3.86 -10.48
CA PHE A 176 17.78 -2.51 -10.80
C PHE A 176 18.87 -1.47 -10.54
N LEU A 177 19.49 -1.49 -9.36
CA LEU A 177 20.57 -0.56 -9.00
C LEU A 177 21.82 -0.75 -9.85
N GLY A 178 22.10 -1.98 -10.28
CA GLY A 178 23.22 -2.32 -11.17
C GLY A 178 23.18 -1.62 -12.52
N VAL A 179 21.97 -1.43 -13.08
CA VAL A 179 21.78 -0.72 -14.36
C VAL A 179 22.20 0.75 -14.28
N LEU A 180 22.17 1.35 -13.11
CA LEU A 180 22.54 2.77 -12.92
C LEU A 180 24.04 2.99 -12.73
N LYS A 181 24.82 1.92 -12.53
CA LYS A 181 26.28 1.99 -12.32
C LYS A 181 27.08 1.99 -13.64
N GLY A 182 26.45 1.62 -14.74
CA GLY A 182 27.04 1.58 -16.08
C GLY A 182 26.71 2.80 -16.87
#